data_0aab3aab993beb22f501a0de92a1e550
#
_entry.id   0aab3aab993beb22f501a0de92a1e550
#
_cell.length_a   1.000
_cell.length_b   1.000
_cell.length_c   1.000
_cell.angle_alpha   90.00
_cell.angle_beta   90.00
_cell.angle_gamma   90.00
#
_symmetry.space_group_name_H-M   'P 1'
#
loop_
_entity.id
_entity.type
_entity.pdbx_description
1 polymer ?
#
loop_
_entity_poly.entity_id
_entity_poly.type
_entity_poly.pdbx_seq_one_letter_code
_entity_poly.pdbx_strand_id
1 'polypeptide(L)'
;MRNALLWQVMPVVLFMIEINLIKGNFRSGVSGISIIKLKHTRGETSMEKNRIRPITTGKSMRMTYQRQKEVLEMPNLIEVQKDSYQWFLDEGLKEVFEDISPIADYSGKLSLEFVDFTLCEDEVKYSIEECKERDATFAAPLKVRVKLYNRENDEISEHEIFMGDLPLMTATGTFVINGAERVIVSQLVRSPGIYYAIAHDKLGKTLYSCTVIPNRGAWLEYETDSNDVFYVRVDRTRKVPITVLIRALGIGTNAEIIELFGEEPKILASFTKDTAESYQEGLLELYKKIRPGEPLAVESAESLITSMFFDPRRYDLAKVGRYKFNKKLLLRNRISGHMLAEEVVDTTTGEIIAEAGTVVTKELADQIQNAAVPYVWIQGEERNIKVLSSMMVDITNYVDIDPSSVGVTELVYYPVLAKILEENEDIEDIKDAIRREIHELIPKHITKEDILASINYNMHLEYGLGNDDDIDHLGNRRIRAVGELLQNQYRIGLSRLERVVRERMTTQDMEGISPQSLINIKPVTAAVKEFFGSSQLSQFMDQNNPLGELTHKRRLSALGPGGLSRDRAGFEVRDVHYSHYGRMCPIETPEGPNIGLINSLAS
;
A
#
# COMPACT_ATOMS: atom_id res chain seq x y z
N MET A 1 15.58 -35.24 16.35
CA MET A 1 16.23 -33.99 16.70
C MET A 1 17.77 -34.02 16.78
N ARG A 2 18.45 -35.17 16.80
CA ARG A 2 19.92 -35.23 16.79
C ARG A 2 20.59 -35.24 15.43
N ASN A 3 19.86 -35.49 14.36
CA ASN A 3 20.43 -35.53 12.99
C ASN A 3 20.33 -34.23 12.19
N ALA A 4 19.58 -33.24 12.67
CA ALA A 4 19.47 -31.93 11.98
C ALA A 4 20.62 -30.97 12.30
N LEU A 5 21.29 -31.17 13.44
CA LEU A 5 22.43 -30.31 13.84
C LEU A 5 23.75 -30.69 13.15
N LEU A 6 23.86 -31.91 12.63
CA LEU A 6 25.07 -32.36 11.94
C LEU A 6 25.22 -31.81 10.51
N TRP A 7 24.14 -31.41 9.87
CA TRP A 7 24.17 -30.87 8.51
C TRP A 7 24.46 -29.37 8.42
N GLN A 8 24.30 -28.63 9.51
CA GLN A 8 24.62 -27.20 9.53
C GLN A 8 26.09 -26.89 9.84
N VAL A 9 26.83 -27.82 10.38
CA VAL A 9 28.27 -27.63 10.75
C VAL A 9 29.20 -28.14 9.64
N MET A 10 28.74 -29.06 8.79
CA MET A 10 29.56 -29.66 7.74
C MET A 10 30.12 -28.69 6.67
N PRO A 11 29.41 -27.66 6.20
CA PRO A 11 29.97 -26.72 5.21
C PRO A 11 31.14 -25.90 5.75
N VAL A 12 31.13 -25.54 7.02
CA VAL A 12 32.18 -24.72 7.65
C VAL A 12 33.44 -25.56 7.88
N VAL A 13 33.30 -26.82 8.23
CA VAL A 13 34.43 -27.72 8.46
C VAL A 13 35.07 -28.12 7.13
N LEU A 14 34.29 -28.34 6.07
CA LEU A 14 34.81 -28.60 4.73
C LEU A 14 35.57 -27.40 4.17
N PHE A 15 35.07 -26.17 4.37
CA PHE A 15 35.75 -24.96 3.94
C PHE A 15 37.07 -24.73 4.67
N MET A 16 37.15 -25.09 5.95
CA MET A 16 38.40 -25.03 6.73
C MET A 16 39.39 -26.14 6.33
N ILE A 17 38.92 -27.30 5.88
CA ILE A 17 39.79 -28.40 5.39
C ILE A 17 40.32 -28.04 4.01
N GLU A 18 39.56 -27.45 3.12
CA GLU A 18 40.04 -26.98 1.80
C GLU A 18 41.11 -25.88 1.91
N ILE A 19 40.94 -24.92 2.86
CA ILE A 19 41.96 -23.90 3.09
C ILE A 19 43.28 -24.50 3.61
N ASN A 20 43.22 -25.58 4.38
CA ASN A 20 44.44 -26.26 4.85
C ASN A 20 45.07 -27.16 3.78
N LEU A 21 44.31 -27.74 2.87
CA LEU A 21 44.80 -28.50 1.74
C LEU A 21 45.49 -27.60 0.67
N ILE A 22 44.98 -26.39 0.45
CA ILE A 22 45.58 -25.40 -0.43
C ILE A 22 46.92 -24.89 0.17
N LYS A 23 47.08 -24.86 1.47
CA LYS A 23 48.35 -24.50 2.12
C LYS A 23 49.39 -25.64 2.10
N GLY A 24 48.98 -26.89 1.88
CA GLY A 24 49.88 -28.06 1.86
C GLY A 24 50.57 -28.33 0.51
N ASN A 25 50.06 -27.81 -0.60
CA ASN A 25 50.54 -28.15 -1.95
C ASN A 25 51.46 -27.11 -2.60
N PHE A 26 51.98 -26.15 -1.87
CA PHE A 26 52.95 -25.18 -2.40
C PHE A 26 54.37 -25.41 -1.84
N ARG A 27 54.88 -26.64 -1.96
CA ARG A 27 56.34 -26.93 -1.81
C ARG A 27 56.78 -27.88 -2.89
N SER A 28 57.01 -27.33 -4.10
CA SER A 28 58.14 -27.75 -4.97
C SER A 28 58.06 -26.98 -6.30
N GLY A 29 59.06 -26.15 -6.51
CA GLY A 29 59.55 -25.82 -7.84
C GLY A 29 58.90 -24.67 -8.57
N VAL A 30 59.29 -23.43 -8.27
CA VAL A 30 59.69 -22.42 -9.27
C VAL A 30 60.62 -21.41 -8.58
N SER A 31 61.83 -21.37 -9.04
CA SER A 31 62.85 -20.37 -8.71
C SER A 31 62.46 -19.02 -9.32
N GLY A 32 62.45 -17.99 -8.50
CA GLY A 32 62.43 -16.62 -8.99
C GLY A 32 61.30 -15.71 -8.54
N ILE A 33 60.95 -15.75 -7.26
CA ILE A 33 60.18 -14.66 -6.64
C ILE A 33 60.94 -14.19 -5.41
N SER A 34 61.35 -12.92 -5.43
CA SER A 34 61.98 -12.24 -4.30
C SER A 34 61.15 -12.44 -3.06
N ILE A 35 61.67 -13.22 -2.13
CA ILE A 35 61.14 -13.37 -0.79
C ILE A 35 61.35 -12.02 -0.12
N ILE A 36 60.31 -11.21 -0.07
CA ILE A 36 60.24 -10.13 0.93
C ILE A 36 60.33 -10.83 2.26
N LYS A 37 61.53 -10.82 2.84
CA LYS A 37 61.73 -11.16 4.25
C LYS A 37 60.88 -10.24 5.08
N LEU A 38 59.70 -10.67 5.42
CA LEU A 38 59.02 -10.19 6.58
C LEU A 38 59.97 -10.47 7.74
N LYS A 39 60.75 -9.46 8.12
CA LYS A 39 61.45 -9.44 9.40
C LYS A 39 60.35 -9.68 10.45
N HIS A 40 60.32 -10.91 10.97
CA HIS A 40 59.79 -11.17 12.28
C HIS A 40 60.69 -10.40 13.23
N THR A 41 60.45 -9.11 13.37
CA THR A 41 60.78 -8.41 14.60
C THR A 41 59.97 -9.12 15.66
N ARG A 42 60.69 -9.96 16.41
CA ARG A 42 60.38 -10.25 17.81
C ARG A 42 60.48 -8.92 18.54
N GLY A 43 59.62 -8.00 18.19
CA GLY A 43 59.35 -6.78 18.91
C GLY A 43 58.17 -7.10 19.76
N GLU A 44 58.40 -7.27 21.02
CA GLU A 44 57.57 -6.96 22.13
C GLU A 44 56.08 -7.17 21.83
N THR A 45 55.53 -8.31 22.29
CA THR A 45 54.20 -8.31 22.85
C THR A 45 54.19 -7.24 23.95
N SER A 46 54.32 -5.99 23.58
CA SER A 46 53.63 -4.93 24.22
C SER A 46 52.18 -5.39 24.18
N MET A 47 51.75 -6.08 25.24
CA MET A 47 50.36 -6.09 25.59
C MET A 47 49.95 -4.64 25.44
N GLU A 48 49.18 -4.34 24.41
CA GLU A 48 48.55 -3.05 24.23
C GLU A 48 47.68 -2.80 25.46
N LYS A 49 48.36 -2.48 26.56
CA LYS A 49 47.78 -1.88 27.72
C LYS A 49 47.15 -0.60 27.22
N ASN A 50 45.83 -0.53 27.29
CA ASN A 50 44.98 0.62 27.01
C ASN A 50 44.47 0.75 25.58
N ARG A 51 43.73 -0.26 25.11
CA ARG A 51 42.78 -0.06 24.05
C ARG A 51 41.43 0.48 24.54
N ILE A 52 41.35 0.88 25.80
CA ILE A 52 40.18 1.56 26.33
C ILE A 52 40.33 3.03 25.94
N ARG A 53 39.41 3.48 25.06
CA ARG A 53 39.43 4.87 24.61
C ARG A 53 38.07 5.52 24.88
N PRO A 54 38.06 6.82 25.24
CA PRO A 54 36.81 7.55 25.38
C PRO A 54 36.17 7.77 24.01
N ILE A 55 34.85 7.49 23.90
CA ILE A 55 34.01 7.82 22.75
C ILE A 55 32.89 8.71 23.27
N THR A 56 32.62 9.80 22.55
CA THR A 56 31.47 10.65 22.81
C THR A 56 30.25 10.02 22.15
N THR A 57 29.26 9.60 22.96
CA THR A 57 27.99 9.06 22.49
C THR A 57 26.89 10.03 22.91
N GLY A 58 26.43 10.86 21.98
CA GLY A 58 25.50 11.96 22.28
C GLY A 58 26.10 12.99 23.26
N LYS A 59 25.42 13.20 24.38
CA LYS A 59 25.87 14.16 25.43
C LYS A 59 26.82 13.54 26.49
N SER A 60 27.09 12.24 26.42
CA SER A 60 27.89 11.52 27.39
C SER A 60 29.17 10.95 26.80
N MET A 61 30.23 10.91 27.61
CA MET A 61 31.48 10.25 27.26
C MET A 61 31.46 8.82 27.82
N ARG A 62 31.72 7.83 26.96
CA ARG A 62 31.80 6.42 27.35
C ARG A 62 33.16 5.84 26.99
N MET A 63 33.61 4.84 27.75
CA MET A 63 34.86 4.13 27.47
C MET A 63 34.56 2.91 26.59
N THR A 64 35.17 2.85 25.41
CA THR A 64 35.02 1.67 24.50
C THR A 64 36.16 0.68 24.72
N TYR A 65 35.82 -0.61 24.68
CA TYR A 65 36.72 -1.76 24.69
C TYR A 65 36.87 -2.40 23.31
N GLN A 66 36.32 -1.79 22.27
CA GLN A 66 36.35 -2.34 20.90
C GLN A 66 37.79 -2.46 20.39
N ARG A 67 38.08 -3.60 19.76
CA ARG A 67 39.38 -3.89 19.15
C ARG A 67 39.52 -3.33 17.73
N GLN A 68 38.39 -3.15 17.03
CA GLN A 68 38.33 -2.60 15.67
C GLN A 68 37.77 -1.18 15.72
N LYS A 69 38.08 -0.36 14.73
CA LYS A 69 37.38 0.91 14.52
C LYS A 69 35.95 0.64 14.09
N GLU A 70 35.03 1.44 14.57
CA GLU A 70 33.67 1.46 14.06
C GLU A 70 33.72 1.79 12.57
N VAL A 71 33.10 0.94 11.75
CA VAL A 71 33.00 1.12 10.29
C VAL A 71 31.68 1.82 9.97
N LEU A 72 30.64 1.52 10.74
CA LEU A 72 29.32 2.12 10.63
C LEU A 72 28.94 2.78 11.95
N GLU A 73 28.29 3.93 11.88
CA GLU A 73 27.70 4.56 13.05
C GLU A 73 26.55 3.70 13.60
N MET A 74 26.31 3.79 14.90
CA MET A 74 25.18 3.10 15.50
C MET A 74 23.87 3.70 14.96
N PRO A 75 22.96 2.89 14.38
CA PRO A 75 21.70 3.40 13.85
C PRO A 75 20.85 4.00 14.96
N ASN A 76 20.04 5.00 14.63
CA ASN A 76 19.06 5.56 15.56
C ASN A 76 17.95 4.54 15.80
N LEU A 77 17.92 3.94 16.99
CA LEU A 77 16.97 2.87 17.32
C LEU A 77 15.49 3.32 17.35
N ILE A 78 15.23 4.61 17.42
CA ILE A 78 13.87 5.21 17.38
C ILE A 78 13.58 5.94 16.07
N GLU A 79 14.35 5.68 15.02
CA GLU A 79 14.20 6.26 13.68
C GLU A 79 12.79 6.03 13.11
N VAL A 80 12.25 4.83 13.27
CA VAL A 80 10.89 4.49 12.83
C VAL A 80 9.81 5.45 13.35
N GLN A 81 9.96 5.97 14.56
CA GLN A 81 9.04 6.96 15.14
C GLN A 81 9.29 8.35 14.57
N LYS A 82 10.55 8.79 14.55
CA LYS A 82 10.93 10.14 14.15
C LYS A 82 10.71 10.40 12.67
N ASP A 83 11.20 9.53 11.81
CA ASP A 83 11.11 9.70 10.37
C ASP A 83 9.66 9.63 9.89
N SER A 84 8.86 8.72 10.48
CA SER A 84 7.44 8.66 10.17
C SER A 84 6.69 9.92 10.57
N TYR A 85 7.01 10.51 11.72
CA TYR A 85 6.40 11.77 12.16
C TYR A 85 6.86 12.95 11.31
N GLN A 86 8.16 13.00 10.96
CA GLN A 86 8.68 14.03 10.07
C GLN A 86 8.02 13.96 8.68
N TRP A 87 7.92 12.77 8.10
CA TRP A 87 7.17 12.55 6.85
C TRP A 87 5.73 13.06 6.93
N PHE A 88 5.06 12.84 8.07
CA PHE A 88 3.70 13.34 8.27
C PHE A 88 3.63 14.86 8.24
N LEU A 89 4.63 15.56 8.80
CA LEU A 89 4.69 17.03 8.77
C LEU A 89 5.03 17.56 7.37
N ASP A 90 5.97 16.92 6.67
CA ASP A 90 6.49 17.42 5.40
C ASP A 90 5.56 17.09 4.21
N GLU A 91 5.06 15.86 4.17
CA GLU A 91 4.28 15.34 3.03
C GLU A 91 2.86 14.92 3.44
N GLY A 92 2.71 14.22 4.56
CA GLY A 92 1.45 13.59 4.93
C GLY A 92 0.29 14.56 5.15
N LEU A 93 0.53 15.70 5.76
CA LEU A 93 -0.49 16.77 5.93
C LEU A 93 -0.85 17.41 4.58
N LYS A 94 0.13 17.65 3.73
CA LYS A 94 -0.06 18.21 2.41
C LYS A 94 -0.96 17.33 1.56
N GLU A 95 -0.66 16.04 1.47
CA GLU A 95 -1.48 15.06 0.76
C GLU A 95 -2.95 15.06 1.24
N VAL A 96 -3.18 15.19 2.55
CA VAL A 96 -4.56 15.18 3.08
C VAL A 96 -5.32 16.45 2.71
N PHE A 97 -4.66 17.62 2.69
CA PHE A 97 -5.30 18.85 2.26
C PHE A 97 -5.55 18.88 0.76
N GLU A 98 -4.63 18.33 -0.05
CA GLU A 98 -4.80 18.18 -1.51
C GLU A 98 -5.93 17.21 -1.86
N ASP A 99 -6.03 16.06 -1.17
CA ASP A 99 -7.09 15.04 -1.39
C ASP A 99 -8.51 15.61 -1.20
N ILE A 100 -8.67 16.57 -0.28
CA ILE A 100 -9.98 17.16 0.05
C ILE A 100 -10.28 18.40 -0.79
N SER A 101 -9.26 19.08 -1.25
CA SER A 101 -9.35 20.30 -2.05
C SER A 101 -9.65 19.96 -3.53
N PRO A 102 -10.48 20.77 -4.24
CA PRO A 102 -11.37 21.81 -3.75
C PRO A 102 -12.69 21.26 -3.19
N ILE A 103 -13.26 21.91 -2.17
CA ILE A 103 -14.61 21.65 -1.68
C ILE A 103 -15.57 22.56 -2.45
N ALA A 104 -16.33 21.99 -3.38
CA ALA A 104 -17.32 22.72 -4.14
C ALA A 104 -18.74 22.54 -3.57
N ASP A 105 -19.55 23.57 -3.71
CA ASP A 105 -20.99 23.50 -3.47
C ASP A 105 -21.69 22.65 -4.55
N TYR A 106 -22.90 22.15 -4.25
CA TYR A 106 -23.72 21.39 -5.20
C TYR A 106 -24.09 22.16 -6.47
N SER A 107 -24.18 23.49 -6.38
CA SER A 107 -24.41 24.37 -7.55
C SER A 107 -23.14 24.74 -8.30
N GLY A 108 -21.96 24.44 -7.78
CA GLY A 108 -20.66 24.80 -8.35
C GLY A 108 -20.32 26.30 -8.31
N LYS A 109 -21.10 27.10 -7.58
CA LYS A 109 -20.92 28.57 -7.48
C LYS A 109 -19.82 28.95 -6.50
N LEU A 110 -19.70 28.22 -5.39
CA LEU A 110 -18.67 28.41 -4.38
C LEU A 110 -17.69 27.25 -4.39
N SER A 111 -16.41 27.59 -4.31
CA SER A 111 -15.33 26.60 -4.21
C SER A 111 -14.31 27.04 -3.17
N LEU A 112 -14.03 26.18 -2.20
CA LEU A 112 -13.08 26.42 -1.12
C LEU A 112 -11.86 25.52 -1.34
N GLU A 113 -10.69 26.11 -1.36
CA GLU A 113 -9.41 25.45 -1.61
C GLU A 113 -8.45 25.67 -0.44
N PHE A 114 -7.82 24.58 0.01
CA PHE A 114 -6.71 24.64 0.96
C PHE A 114 -5.41 24.78 0.19
N VAL A 115 -4.71 25.90 0.41
CA VAL A 115 -3.52 26.26 -0.40
C VAL A 115 -2.24 25.80 0.25
N ASP A 116 -2.09 26.09 1.55
CA ASP A 116 -0.86 25.84 2.29
C ASP A 116 -1.16 25.76 3.79
N PHE A 117 -0.23 25.21 4.57
CA PHE A 117 -0.33 25.17 6.01
C PHE A 117 0.99 25.58 6.68
N THR A 118 0.87 26.12 7.88
CA THR A 118 2.02 26.53 8.70
C THR A 118 1.86 25.96 10.11
N LEU A 119 2.86 25.23 10.57
CA LEU A 119 2.96 24.78 11.95
C LEU A 119 3.77 25.79 12.76
N CYS A 120 3.13 26.46 13.72
CA CYS A 120 3.74 27.52 14.52
C CYS A 120 4.48 26.93 15.72
N GLU A 121 5.65 26.35 15.51
CA GLU A 121 6.45 25.76 16.60
C GLU A 121 6.94 26.81 17.60
N ASP A 122 7.10 28.04 17.18
CA ASP A 122 7.50 29.16 18.06
C ASP A 122 6.38 29.61 19.00
N GLU A 123 5.12 29.26 18.71
CA GLU A 123 3.93 29.60 19.51
C GLU A 123 3.56 28.51 20.53
N VAL A 124 4.46 27.56 20.82
CA VAL A 124 4.21 26.50 21.82
C VAL A 124 4.04 27.12 23.21
N LYS A 125 2.91 26.85 23.85
CA LYS A 125 2.51 27.51 25.11
C LYS A 125 3.36 27.10 26.32
N TYR A 126 3.76 25.84 26.39
CA TYR A 126 4.42 25.25 27.55
C TYR A 126 5.56 24.33 27.11
N SER A 127 6.66 24.31 27.89
CA SER A 127 7.72 23.32 27.72
C SER A 127 7.22 21.91 28.04
N ILE A 128 7.98 20.89 27.66
CA ILE A 128 7.64 19.48 27.93
C ILE A 128 7.48 19.24 29.46
N GLU A 129 8.33 19.83 30.27
CA GLU A 129 8.30 19.68 31.71
C GLU A 129 7.08 20.39 32.33
N GLU A 130 6.79 21.60 31.88
CA GLU A 130 5.61 22.32 32.31
C GLU A 130 4.30 21.62 31.85
N CYS A 131 4.27 20.98 30.67
CA CYS A 131 3.13 20.19 30.24
C CYS A 131 2.86 19.02 31.18
N LYS A 132 3.93 18.36 31.69
CA LYS A 132 3.80 17.26 32.64
C LYS A 132 3.32 17.73 34.02
N GLU A 133 3.76 18.91 34.48
CA GLU A 133 3.35 19.49 35.76
C GLU A 133 1.91 20.03 35.76
N ARG A 134 1.45 20.54 34.58
CA ARG A 134 0.15 21.21 34.45
C ARG A 134 -0.92 20.33 33.82
N ASP A 135 -0.67 19.04 33.63
CA ASP A 135 -1.55 18.12 32.92
C ASP A 135 -1.97 18.65 31.52
N ALA A 136 -1.04 19.31 30.84
CA ALA A 136 -1.26 19.90 29.52
C ALA A 136 -0.71 19.00 28.39
N THR A 137 -1.13 19.30 27.17
CA THR A 137 -0.62 18.63 25.96
C THR A 137 0.47 19.47 25.31
N PHE A 138 1.60 18.84 24.99
CA PHE A 138 2.67 19.46 24.22
C PHE A 138 2.28 19.53 22.75
N ALA A 139 1.87 20.70 22.27
CA ALA A 139 1.32 20.90 20.93
C ALA A 139 1.64 22.29 20.40
N ALA A 140 1.67 22.44 19.08
CA ALA A 140 1.79 23.69 18.37
C ALA A 140 0.53 24.03 17.57
N PRO A 141 0.18 25.30 17.41
CA PRO A 141 -0.93 25.72 16.57
C PRO A 141 -0.68 25.40 15.10
N LEU A 142 -1.65 24.76 14.45
CA LEU A 142 -1.69 24.53 13.02
C LEU A 142 -2.57 25.60 12.36
N LYS A 143 -2.01 26.40 11.47
CA LYS A 143 -2.70 27.41 10.68
C LYS A 143 -2.72 26.98 9.23
N VAL A 144 -3.84 27.18 8.55
CA VAL A 144 -4.03 26.80 7.14
C VAL A 144 -4.53 27.98 6.36
N ARG A 145 -3.90 28.24 5.22
CA ARG A 145 -4.29 29.28 4.27
C ARG A 145 -5.33 28.71 3.32
N VAL A 146 -6.47 29.38 3.25
CA VAL A 146 -7.66 28.93 2.52
C VAL A 146 -8.10 30.01 1.55
N LYS A 147 -8.44 29.62 0.32
CA LYS A 147 -9.06 30.47 -0.70
C LYS A 147 -10.50 30.08 -0.94
N LEU A 148 -11.38 31.05 -0.93
CA LEU A 148 -12.78 30.89 -1.33
C LEU A 148 -13.00 31.62 -2.65
N TYR A 149 -13.40 30.87 -3.65
CA TYR A 149 -13.79 31.37 -4.96
C TYR A 149 -15.30 31.50 -5.02
N ASN A 150 -15.80 32.70 -5.25
CA ASN A 150 -17.21 32.95 -5.56
C ASN A 150 -17.33 33.25 -7.05
N ARG A 151 -17.88 32.33 -7.82
CA ARG A 151 -18.04 32.47 -9.28
C ARG A 151 -19.19 33.38 -9.69
N GLU A 152 -20.09 33.76 -8.77
CA GLU A 152 -21.15 34.72 -9.09
C GLU A 152 -20.61 36.13 -9.17
N ASN A 153 -19.69 36.48 -8.27
CA ASN A 153 -19.13 37.83 -8.16
C ASN A 153 -17.69 37.91 -8.66
N ASP A 154 -17.10 36.82 -9.15
CA ASP A 154 -15.68 36.66 -9.49
C ASP A 154 -14.74 37.12 -8.36
N GLU A 155 -15.17 36.91 -7.10
CA GLU A 155 -14.44 37.35 -5.92
C GLU A 155 -13.61 36.21 -5.35
N ILE A 156 -12.35 36.49 -5.00
CA ILE A 156 -11.43 35.58 -4.34
C ILE A 156 -11.15 36.14 -2.95
N SER A 157 -11.51 35.36 -1.91
CA SER A 157 -11.26 35.69 -0.52
C SER A 157 -10.22 34.75 0.05
N GLU A 158 -9.09 35.26 0.53
CA GLU A 158 -8.01 34.47 1.12
C GLU A 158 -7.89 34.78 2.61
N HIS A 159 -7.90 33.73 3.44
CA HIS A 159 -7.77 33.85 4.88
C HIS A 159 -6.87 32.77 5.46
N GLU A 160 -6.14 33.12 6.52
CA GLU A 160 -5.45 32.14 7.37
C GLU A 160 -6.38 31.70 8.49
N ILE A 161 -6.56 30.39 8.65
CA ILE A 161 -7.50 29.80 9.60
C ILE A 161 -6.74 28.88 10.56
N PHE A 162 -6.99 29.07 11.84
CA PHE A 162 -6.51 28.15 12.88
C PHE A 162 -7.26 26.82 12.79
N MET A 163 -6.53 25.70 12.59
CA MET A 163 -7.09 24.36 12.45
C MET A 163 -7.02 23.50 13.72
N GLY A 164 -6.48 24.06 14.80
CA GLY A 164 -6.33 23.38 16.09
C GLY A 164 -4.86 23.19 16.46
N ASP A 165 -4.67 22.71 17.68
CA ASP A 165 -3.33 22.40 18.19
C ASP A 165 -2.93 20.98 17.76
N LEU A 166 -1.80 20.84 17.07
CA LEU A 166 -1.20 19.57 16.66
C LEU A 166 -0.22 19.10 17.75
N PRO A 167 -0.42 17.91 18.35
CA PRO A 167 0.54 17.35 19.30
C PRO A 167 1.91 17.11 18.66
N LEU A 168 2.94 17.62 19.30
CA LEU A 168 4.33 17.50 18.83
C LEU A 168 5.02 16.28 19.43
N MET A 169 5.86 15.65 18.60
CA MET A 169 6.73 14.58 19.06
C MET A 169 7.94 15.16 19.82
N THR A 170 8.26 14.57 20.95
CA THR A 170 9.46 14.93 21.71
C THR A 170 10.72 14.40 21.04
N ALA A 171 11.88 14.93 21.42
CA ALA A 171 13.19 14.46 20.94
C ALA A 171 13.42 12.96 21.19
N THR A 172 12.69 12.37 22.14
CA THR A 172 12.75 10.94 22.49
C THR A 172 11.74 10.06 21.74
N GLY A 173 10.95 10.61 20.80
CA GLY A 173 9.98 9.87 20.01
C GLY A 173 8.67 9.56 20.74
N THR A 174 8.28 10.39 21.70
CA THR A 174 7.06 10.25 22.50
C THR A 174 6.16 11.48 22.32
N PHE A 175 4.93 11.39 22.82
CA PHE A 175 3.99 12.51 22.89
C PHE A 175 3.58 12.76 24.34
N VAL A 176 3.46 14.03 24.71
CA VAL A 176 2.93 14.41 26.03
C VAL A 176 1.49 14.87 25.85
N ILE A 177 0.56 14.05 26.32
CA ILE A 177 -0.89 14.28 26.20
C ILE A 177 -1.51 14.35 27.58
N ASN A 178 -2.10 15.48 27.92
CA ASN A 178 -2.66 15.74 29.25
C ASN A 178 -1.69 15.37 30.38
N GLY A 179 -0.43 15.82 30.26
CA GLY A 179 0.64 15.57 31.21
C GLY A 179 1.27 14.18 31.17
N ALA A 180 0.65 13.22 30.49
CA ALA A 180 1.15 11.86 30.41
C ALA A 180 1.96 11.61 29.14
N GLU A 181 3.12 10.98 29.29
CA GLU A 181 3.97 10.59 28.17
C GLU A 181 3.44 9.32 27.52
N ARG A 182 3.16 9.39 26.22
CA ARG A 182 2.56 8.31 25.42
C ARG A 182 3.44 7.94 24.25
N VAL A 183 3.39 6.66 23.89
CA VAL A 183 4.00 6.09 22.71
C VAL A 183 2.92 5.64 21.76
N ILE A 184 3.03 6.01 20.50
CA ILE A 184 2.18 5.49 19.45
C ILE A 184 2.85 4.24 18.87
N VAL A 185 2.27 3.08 19.15
CA VAL A 185 2.79 1.79 18.71
C VAL A 185 2.52 1.62 17.21
N SER A 186 3.53 1.23 16.46
CA SER A 186 3.39 0.93 15.03
C SER A 186 2.52 -0.30 14.82
N GLN A 187 1.69 -0.27 13.78
CA GLN A 187 0.73 -1.32 13.49
C GLN A 187 1.20 -2.18 12.32
N LEU A 188 1.09 -3.51 12.46
CA LEU A 188 1.24 -4.45 11.36
C LEU A 188 -0.12 -4.67 10.69
N VAL A 189 -0.20 -4.31 9.42
CA VAL A 189 -1.42 -4.47 8.61
C VAL A 189 -1.10 -5.24 7.34
N ARG A 190 -2.13 -5.85 6.74
CA ARG A 190 -1.99 -6.41 5.41
C ARG A 190 -1.73 -5.28 4.43
N SER A 191 -0.71 -5.42 3.59
CA SER A 191 -0.39 -4.45 2.56
C SER A 191 -1.54 -4.34 1.55
N PRO A 192 -1.89 -3.16 1.04
CA PRO A 192 -2.85 -3.07 -0.05
C PRO A 192 -2.36 -3.87 -1.26
N GLY A 193 -3.30 -4.45 -1.99
CA GLY A 193 -3.00 -5.32 -3.13
C GLY A 193 -4.06 -6.37 -3.36
N ILE A 194 -3.73 -7.32 -4.22
CA ILE A 194 -4.59 -8.45 -4.56
C ILE A 194 -3.96 -9.74 -4.07
N TYR A 195 -4.75 -10.59 -3.41
CA TYR A 195 -4.30 -11.81 -2.75
C TYR A 195 -5.15 -12.99 -3.18
N TYR A 196 -4.50 -14.02 -3.68
CA TYR A 196 -5.13 -15.26 -4.09
C TYR A 196 -4.82 -16.34 -3.07
N ALA A 197 -5.81 -17.17 -2.78
CA ALA A 197 -5.66 -18.31 -1.87
C ALA A 197 -6.31 -19.56 -2.43
N ILE A 198 -5.70 -20.69 -2.18
CA ILE A 198 -6.17 -22.02 -2.54
C ILE A 198 -6.53 -22.74 -1.24
N ALA A 199 -7.76 -23.23 -1.15
CA ALA A 199 -8.26 -23.99 -0.01
C ALA A 199 -8.88 -25.31 -0.47
N HIS A 200 -9.00 -26.27 0.44
CA HIS A 200 -9.69 -27.53 0.16
C HIS A 200 -10.96 -27.62 0.99
N ASP A 201 -12.06 -28.01 0.34
CA ASP A 201 -13.30 -28.31 1.04
C ASP A 201 -13.18 -29.63 1.82
N LYS A 202 -14.15 -29.92 2.68
CA LYS A 202 -14.24 -31.16 3.47
C LYS A 202 -14.24 -32.43 2.62
N LEU A 203 -14.65 -32.32 1.36
CA LEU A 203 -14.67 -33.39 0.35
C LEU A 203 -13.36 -33.48 -0.46
N GLY A 204 -12.36 -32.63 -0.17
CA GLY A 204 -11.09 -32.60 -0.90
C GLY A 204 -11.13 -31.80 -2.21
N LYS A 205 -12.25 -31.14 -2.57
CA LYS A 205 -12.32 -30.27 -3.75
C LYS A 205 -11.53 -28.99 -3.51
N THR A 206 -10.70 -28.60 -4.47
CA THR A 206 -9.94 -27.36 -4.44
C THR A 206 -10.86 -26.17 -4.70
N LEU A 207 -10.80 -25.19 -3.83
CA LEU A 207 -11.56 -23.93 -3.93
C LEU A 207 -10.57 -22.78 -4.07
N TYR A 208 -10.89 -21.86 -4.96
CA TYR A 208 -10.07 -20.69 -5.25
C TYR A 208 -10.75 -19.44 -4.73
N SER A 209 -10.02 -18.60 -4.06
CA SER A 209 -10.51 -17.32 -3.54
C SER A 209 -9.52 -16.20 -3.83
N CYS A 210 -10.05 -14.99 -3.86
CA CYS A 210 -9.24 -13.80 -4.01
C CYS A 210 -9.78 -12.70 -3.10
N THR A 211 -8.87 -11.92 -2.51
CA THR A 211 -9.22 -10.74 -1.73
C THR A 211 -8.47 -9.53 -2.27
N VAL A 212 -9.22 -8.54 -2.72
CA VAL A 212 -8.71 -7.23 -3.14
C VAL A 212 -8.79 -6.29 -1.94
N ILE A 213 -7.63 -5.81 -1.50
CA ILE A 213 -7.50 -4.94 -0.34
C ILE A 213 -6.94 -3.60 -0.79
N PRO A 214 -7.74 -2.52 -0.79
CA PRO A 214 -7.23 -1.16 -1.00
C PRO A 214 -6.53 -0.63 0.26
N ASN A 215 -5.77 0.44 0.11
CA ASN A 215 -5.29 1.23 1.23
C ASN A 215 -6.46 1.97 1.91
N ARG A 216 -7.39 2.46 1.08
CA ARG A 216 -8.65 3.10 1.48
C ARG A 216 -9.74 2.69 0.49
N GLY A 217 -10.89 2.25 0.98
CA GLY A 217 -12.04 1.88 0.15
C GLY A 217 -12.66 0.53 0.51
N ALA A 218 -13.60 0.09 -0.30
CA ALA A 218 -14.33 -1.16 -0.12
C ALA A 218 -13.49 -2.37 -0.56
N TRP A 219 -13.55 -3.45 0.20
CA TRP A 219 -12.91 -4.71 -0.17
C TRP A 219 -13.75 -5.46 -1.21
N LEU A 220 -13.08 -6.16 -2.11
CA LEU A 220 -13.68 -7.16 -2.98
C LEU A 220 -13.16 -8.55 -2.59
N GLU A 221 -14.06 -9.45 -2.29
CA GLU A 221 -13.73 -10.85 -1.96
C GLU A 221 -14.39 -11.77 -2.96
N TYR A 222 -13.61 -12.57 -3.67
CA TYR A 222 -14.07 -13.57 -4.60
C TYR A 222 -13.97 -14.96 -3.97
N GLU A 223 -14.99 -15.78 -4.14
CA GLU A 223 -14.97 -17.16 -3.66
C GLU A 223 -15.63 -18.10 -4.67
N THR A 224 -15.05 -19.28 -4.88
CA THR A 224 -15.71 -20.37 -5.62
C THR A 224 -16.39 -21.31 -4.65
N ASP A 225 -17.57 -21.80 -4.98
CA ASP A 225 -18.33 -22.76 -4.20
C ASP A 225 -18.01 -24.20 -4.67
N SER A 226 -18.38 -25.20 -3.86
CA SER A 226 -18.29 -26.63 -4.22
C SER A 226 -19.04 -27.00 -5.51
N ASN A 227 -20.00 -26.21 -5.95
CA ASN A 227 -20.74 -26.35 -7.20
C ASN A 227 -20.15 -25.56 -8.39
N ASP A 228 -18.90 -25.09 -8.28
CA ASP A 228 -18.20 -24.26 -9.26
C ASP A 228 -18.87 -22.89 -9.54
N VAL A 229 -19.80 -22.49 -8.71
CA VAL A 229 -20.39 -21.15 -8.79
C VAL A 229 -19.42 -20.13 -8.21
N PHE A 230 -19.15 -19.09 -8.97
CA PHE A 230 -18.24 -18.05 -8.60
C PHE A 230 -19.00 -16.85 -8.01
N TYR A 231 -18.68 -16.47 -6.78
CA TYR A 231 -19.35 -15.42 -6.04
C TYR A 231 -18.42 -14.27 -5.72
N VAL A 232 -19.01 -13.08 -5.53
CA VAL A 232 -18.32 -11.90 -5.02
C VAL A 232 -19.05 -11.34 -3.80
N ARG A 233 -18.27 -10.81 -2.86
CA ARG A 233 -18.73 -9.96 -1.75
C ARG A 233 -18.09 -8.59 -1.88
N VAL A 234 -18.89 -7.56 -1.69
CA VAL A 234 -18.42 -6.18 -1.63
C VAL A 234 -18.52 -5.71 -0.17
N ASP A 235 -17.41 -5.35 0.42
CA ASP A 235 -17.32 -4.76 1.77
C ASP A 235 -18.15 -5.50 2.84
N ARG A 236 -17.95 -6.82 3.00
CA ARG A 236 -18.64 -7.69 3.98
C ARG A 236 -20.15 -7.88 3.78
N THR A 237 -20.68 -7.50 2.64
CA THR A 237 -22.08 -7.76 2.29
C THR A 237 -22.34 -9.24 2.02
N ARG A 238 -23.60 -9.60 1.76
CA ARG A 238 -23.96 -10.94 1.34
C ARG A 238 -23.42 -11.20 -0.07
N LYS A 239 -22.90 -12.40 -0.31
CA LYS A 239 -22.37 -12.81 -1.60
C LYS A 239 -23.42 -12.76 -2.72
N VAL A 240 -23.00 -12.38 -3.90
CA VAL A 240 -23.76 -12.40 -5.15
C VAL A 240 -22.95 -13.16 -6.21
N PRO A 241 -23.60 -13.74 -7.24
CA PRO A 241 -22.87 -14.31 -8.36
C PRO A 241 -21.94 -13.28 -9.00
N ILE A 242 -20.76 -13.69 -9.45
CA ILE A 242 -19.77 -12.79 -10.06
C ILE A 242 -20.31 -12.08 -11.30
N THR A 243 -21.21 -12.74 -12.02
CA THR A 243 -21.87 -12.21 -13.22
C THR A 243 -22.66 -10.93 -12.94
N VAL A 244 -23.25 -10.79 -11.75
CA VAL A 244 -23.91 -9.54 -11.31
C VAL A 244 -22.92 -8.38 -11.25
N LEU A 245 -21.71 -8.60 -10.71
CA LEU A 245 -20.66 -7.58 -10.68
C LEU A 245 -20.21 -7.24 -12.10
N ILE A 246 -19.97 -8.24 -12.95
CA ILE A 246 -19.53 -8.05 -14.34
C ILE A 246 -20.57 -7.22 -15.12
N ARG A 247 -21.87 -7.50 -14.93
CA ARG A 247 -22.95 -6.68 -15.52
C ARG A 247 -22.93 -5.25 -15.02
N ALA A 248 -22.78 -5.07 -13.70
CA ALA A 248 -22.70 -3.74 -13.08
C ALA A 248 -21.49 -2.92 -13.55
N LEU A 249 -20.46 -3.56 -14.12
CA LEU A 249 -19.31 -2.89 -14.76
C LEU A 249 -19.55 -2.52 -16.24
N GLY A 250 -20.76 -2.77 -16.77
CA GLY A 250 -21.17 -2.36 -18.10
C GLY A 250 -21.16 -3.48 -19.15
N ILE A 251 -20.97 -4.75 -18.78
CA ILE A 251 -21.05 -5.91 -19.66
C ILE A 251 -22.40 -6.60 -19.39
N GLY A 252 -23.44 -6.19 -20.13
CA GLY A 252 -24.83 -6.48 -19.78
C GLY A 252 -25.29 -7.88 -20.07
N THR A 253 -24.94 -8.43 -21.23
CA THR A 253 -25.52 -9.67 -21.75
C THR A 253 -24.65 -10.89 -21.45
N ASN A 254 -25.28 -12.09 -21.42
CA ASN A 254 -24.54 -13.34 -21.26
C ASN A 254 -23.58 -13.57 -22.45
N ALA A 255 -23.95 -13.16 -23.65
CA ALA A 255 -23.12 -13.31 -24.84
C ALA A 255 -21.82 -12.47 -24.72
N GLU A 256 -21.92 -11.22 -24.30
CA GLU A 256 -20.78 -10.35 -24.09
C GLU A 256 -19.83 -10.88 -22.98
N ILE A 257 -20.41 -11.45 -21.91
CA ILE A 257 -19.61 -12.06 -20.82
C ILE A 257 -18.86 -13.29 -21.33
N ILE A 258 -19.51 -14.16 -22.14
CA ILE A 258 -18.88 -15.33 -22.75
C ILE A 258 -17.82 -14.89 -23.77
N GLU A 259 -18.11 -13.88 -24.58
CA GLU A 259 -17.12 -13.33 -25.51
C GLU A 259 -15.89 -12.80 -24.77
N LEU A 260 -16.07 -12.11 -23.65
CA LEU A 260 -14.97 -11.54 -22.86
C LEU A 260 -14.09 -12.61 -22.21
N PHE A 261 -14.69 -13.56 -21.48
CA PHE A 261 -13.94 -14.55 -20.67
C PHE A 261 -13.69 -15.87 -21.40
N GLY A 262 -14.37 -16.13 -22.52
CA GLY A 262 -14.47 -17.45 -23.12
C GLY A 262 -15.54 -18.31 -22.42
N GLU A 263 -15.74 -19.54 -22.90
CA GLU A 263 -16.68 -20.51 -22.31
C GLU A 263 -16.12 -21.11 -20.99
N GLU A 264 -15.95 -20.28 -19.96
CA GLU A 264 -15.43 -20.70 -18.67
C GLU A 264 -16.50 -21.45 -17.84
N PRO A 265 -16.23 -22.69 -17.36
CA PRO A 265 -17.20 -23.47 -16.60
C PRO A 265 -17.76 -22.76 -15.37
N LYS A 266 -16.91 -22.01 -14.67
CA LYS A 266 -17.31 -21.25 -13.47
C LYS A 266 -18.25 -20.10 -13.80
N ILE A 267 -18.04 -19.43 -14.92
CA ILE A 267 -18.95 -18.38 -15.43
C ILE A 267 -20.28 -18.99 -15.83
N LEU A 268 -20.25 -20.09 -16.59
CA LEU A 268 -21.47 -20.81 -17.01
C LEU A 268 -22.29 -21.32 -15.82
N ALA A 269 -21.61 -21.88 -14.80
CA ALA A 269 -22.26 -22.28 -13.56
C ALA A 269 -22.86 -21.08 -12.81
N SER A 270 -22.20 -19.91 -12.85
CA SER A 270 -22.66 -18.70 -12.18
C SER A 270 -23.93 -18.13 -12.80
N PHE A 271 -24.14 -18.27 -14.12
CA PHE A 271 -25.39 -17.88 -14.77
C PHE A 271 -26.61 -18.62 -14.21
N THR A 272 -26.44 -19.84 -13.72
CA THR A 272 -27.57 -20.61 -13.15
C THR A 272 -28.09 -19.99 -11.83
N LYS A 273 -27.31 -19.17 -11.18
CA LYS A 273 -27.65 -18.48 -9.91
C LYS A 273 -27.86 -16.98 -10.09
N ASP A 274 -27.55 -16.45 -11.26
CA ASP A 274 -27.77 -15.06 -11.61
C ASP A 274 -29.25 -14.82 -11.91
N THR A 275 -29.80 -13.77 -11.34
CA THR A 275 -31.19 -13.32 -11.55
C THR A 275 -31.26 -12.10 -12.46
N ALA A 276 -30.11 -11.48 -12.76
CA ALA A 276 -30.03 -10.31 -13.63
C ALA A 276 -29.71 -10.74 -15.08
N GLU A 277 -30.33 -10.09 -16.04
CA GLU A 277 -30.13 -10.34 -17.47
C GLU A 277 -29.56 -9.12 -18.22
N SER A 278 -29.50 -7.97 -17.52
CA SER A 278 -29.08 -6.69 -18.12
C SER A 278 -28.16 -5.91 -17.18
N TYR A 279 -27.50 -4.89 -17.73
CA TYR A 279 -26.68 -3.92 -16.99
C TYR A 279 -27.46 -3.28 -15.82
N GLN A 280 -28.68 -2.81 -16.10
CA GLN A 280 -29.50 -2.12 -15.11
C GLN A 280 -29.91 -3.06 -13.96
N GLU A 281 -30.29 -4.29 -14.27
CA GLU A 281 -30.66 -5.28 -13.27
C GLU A 281 -29.44 -5.69 -12.42
N GLY A 282 -28.26 -5.84 -13.04
CA GLY A 282 -27.01 -6.10 -12.33
C GLY A 282 -26.66 -4.99 -11.34
N LEU A 283 -26.79 -3.72 -11.74
CA LEU A 283 -26.61 -2.56 -10.85
C LEU A 283 -27.59 -2.59 -9.67
N LEU A 284 -28.87 -2.81 -9.94
CA LEU A 284 -29.91 -2.81 -8.90
C LEU A 284 -29.73 -3.97 -7.91
N GLU A 285 -29.38 -5.17 -8.40
CA GLU A 285 -29.16 -6.31 -7.52
C GLU A 285 -27.93 -6.10 -6.62
N LEU A 286 -26.85 -5.53 -7.15
CA LEU A 286 -25.68 -5.18 -6.37
C LEU A 286 -25.99 -4.08 -5.34
N TYR A 287 -26.71 -3.03 -5.75
CA TYR A 287 -27.16 -1.94 -4.87
C TYR A 287 -27.99 -2.44 -3.71
N LYS A 288 -28.96 -3.33 -3.97
CA LYS A 288 -29.83 -3.97 -2.97
C LYS A 288 -29.04 -4.73 -1.91
N LYS A 289 -27.87 -5.30 -2.27
CA LYS A 289 -27.00 -5.98 -1.30
C LYS A 289 -26.15 -5.01 -0.48
N ILE A 290 -25.69 -3.93 -1.12
CA ILE A 290 -24.86 -2.92 -0.45
C ILE A 290 -25.73 -2.06 0.50
N ARG A 291 -26.94 -1.66 0.03
CA ARG A 291 -27.87 -0.81 0.80
C ARG A 291 -29.26 -1.43 0.89
N PRO A 292 -29.44 -2.43 1.75
CA PRO A 292 -30.75 -3.08 1.89
C PRO A 292 -31.78 -2.10 2.47
N GLY A 293 -32.96 -2.03 1.82
CA GLY A 293 -34.09 -1.21 2.26
C GLY A 293 -34.19 0.19 1.67
N GLU A 294 -33.21 0.63 0.87
CA GLU A 294 -33.33 1.87 0.11
C GLU A 294 -34.13 1.68 -1.19
N PRO A 295 -34.79 2.75 -1.70
CA PRO A 295 -35.48 2.70 -3.00
C PRO A 295 -34.51 2.37 -4.13
N LEU A 296 -34.94 1.48 -5.03
CA LEU A 296 -34.13 1.04 -6.17
C LEU A 296 -34.25 2.06 -7.32
N ALA A 297 -33.19 2.79 -7.57
CA ALA A 297 -33.04 3.70 -8.71
C ALA A 297 -31.71 3.41 -9.42
N VAL A 298 -31.72 3.29 -10.73
CA VAL A 298 -30.53 2.96 -11.55
C VAL A 298 -29.45 4.02 -11.40
N GLU A 299 -29.83 5.29 -11.48
CA GLU A 299 -28.91 6.44 -11.33
C GLU A 299 -28.22 6.46 -9.96
N SER A 300 -28.97 6.16 -8.88
CA SER A 300 -28.41 6.07 -7.53
C SER A 300 -27.47 4.87 -7.37
N ALA A 301 -27.79 3.76 -8.01
CA ALA A 301 -26.94 2.57 -8.01
C ALA A 301 -25.63 2.80 -8.78
N GLU A 302 -25.71 3.40 -9.96
CA GLU A 302 -24.55 3.75 -10.77
C GLU A 302 -23.65 4.75 -10.05
N SER A 303 -24.21 5.82 -9.50
CA SER A 303 -23.47 6.81 -8.70
C SER A 303 -22.80 6.17 -7.49
N LEU A 304 -23.47 5.24 -6.80
CA LEU A 304 -22.88 4.55 -5.65
C LEU A 304 -21.68 3.69 -6.06
N ILE A 305 -21.82 2.86 -7.09
CA ILE A 305 -20.77 1.93 -7.53
C ILE A 305 -19.58 2.71 -8.09
N THR A 306 -19.83 3.73 -8.91
CA THR A 306 -18.79 4.61 -9.44
C THR A 306 -18.03 5.29 -8.31
N SER A 307 -18.73 5.86 -7.33
CA SER A 307 -18.08 6.52 -6.20
C SER A 307 -17.37 5.55 -5.26
N MET A 308 -17.77 4.29 -5.20
CA MET A 308 -17.18 3.29 -4.32
C MET A 308 -15.87 2.74 -4.84
N PHE A 309 -15.72 2.55 -6.16
CA PHE A 309 -14.56 1.90 -6.78
C PHE A 309 -13.70 2.83 -7.63
N PHE A 310 -14.31 3.79 -8.32
CA PHE A 310 -13.65 4.60 -9.34
C PHE A 310 -13.41 6.06 -8.94
N ASP A 311 -13.85 6.47 -7.74
CA ASP A 311 -13.54 7.79 -7.19
C ASP A 311 -12.20 7.75 -6.43
N PRO A 312 -11.14 8.45 -6.90
CA PRO A 312 -9.82 8.46 -6.24
C PRO A 312 -9.85 9.04 -4.82
N ARG A 313 -10.87 9.83 -4.47
CA ARG A 313 -11.07 10.36 -3.12
C ARG A 313 -11.57 9.31 -2.14
N ARG A 314 -12.26 8.27 -2.63
CA ARG A 314 -12.87 7.21 -1.82
C ARG A 314 -12.13 5.88 -1.90
N TYR A 315 -11.54 5.57 -3.05
CA TYR A 315 -10.82 4.34 -3.28
C TYR A 315 -9.37 4.64 -3.65
N ASP A 316 -8.44 4.13 -2.86
CA ASP A 316 -7.01 4.36 -3.05
C ASP A 316 -6.24 3.05 -2.84
N LEU A 317 -5.47 2.65 -3.84
CA LEU A 317 -4.58 1.49 -3.78
C LEU A 317 -3.22 1.84 -3.18
N ALA A 318 -2.85 3.11 -3.12
CA ALA A 318 -1.51 3.61 -2.93
C ALA A 318 -0.50 3.04 -3.96
N LYS A 319 0.72 3.55 -4.00
CA LYS A 319 1.77 3.05 -4.92
C LYS A 319 2.06 1.55 -4.73
N VAL A 320 2.08 1.10 -3.47
CA VAL A 320 2.35 -0.31 -3.13
C VAL A 320 1.25 -1.24 -3.66
N GLY A 321 -0.01 -0.85 -3.53
CA GLY A 321 -1.14 -1.62 -4.05
C GLY A 321 -1.10 -1.68 -5.58
N ARG A 322 -0.92 -0.55 -6.26
CA ARG A 322 -0.80 -0.49 -7.73
C ARG A 322 0.35 -1.36 -8.24
N TYR A 323 1.51 -1.31 -7.60
CA TYR A 323 2.64 -2.18 -7.94
C TYR A 323 2.28 -3.67 -7.81
N LYS A 324 1.58 -4.08 -6.73
CA LYS A 324 1.17 -5.47 -6.54
C LYS A 324 0.11 -5.93 -7.56
N PHE A 325 -0.82 -5.06 -7.91
CA PHE A 325 -1.77 -5.31 -9.01
C PHE A 325 -1.03 -5.55 -10.32
N ASN A 326 -0.16 -4.63 -10.69
CA ASN A 326 0.64 -4.75 -11.92
C ASN A 326 1.48 -6.03 -11.91
N LYS A 327 2.16 -6.34 -10.80
CA LYS A 327 2.96 -7.57 -10.67
C LYS A 327 2.15 -8.85 -10.94
N LYS A 328 0.87 -8.89 -10.57
CA LYS A 328 -0.01 -10.07 -10.75
C LYS A 328 -0.76 -10.06 -12.08
N LEU A 329 -1.30 -8.92 -12.48
CA LEU A 329 -2.28 -8.83 -13.56
C LEU A 329 -1.72 -8.49 -14.93
N LEU A 330 -0.47 -7.98 -15.03
CA LEU A 330 0.15 -7.69 -16.31
C LEU A 330 0.22 -8.93 -17.20
N LEU A 331 -0.14 -8.80 -18.47
CA LEU A 331 -0.10 -9.88 -19.46
C LEU A 331 1.29 -10.53 -19.51
N ARG A 332 2.36 -9.73 -19.57
CA ARG A 332 3.74 -10.21 -19.66
C ARG A 332 4.10 -11.25 -18.59
N ASN A 333 3.57 -11.09 -17.37
CA ASN A 333 3.84 -11.99 -16.27
C ASN A 333 3.00 -13.27 -16.31
N ARG A 334 1.88 -13.24 -17.05
CA ARG A 334 0.93 -14.35 -17.15
C ARG A 334 1.13 -15.21 -18.38
N ILE A 335 1.59 -14.63 -19.49
CA ILE A 335 1.76 -15.33 -20.78
C ILE A 335 3.20 -15.82 -21.01
N SER A 336 4.20 -15.26 -20.33
CA SER A 336 5.61 -15.63 -20.49
C SER A 336 5.83 -17.13 -20.23
N GLY A 337 6.47 -17.82 -21.17
CA GLY A 337 6.75 -19.25 -21.11
C GLY A 337 5.64 -20.15 -21.64
N HIS A 338 4.46 -19.61 -21.99
CA HIS A 338 3.35 -20.35 -22.58
C HIS A 338 3.35 -20.24 -24.10
N MET A 339 2.66 -21.16 -24.78
CA MET A 339 2.49 -21.17 -26.23
C MET A 339 1.21 -20.41 -26.58
N LEU A 340 1.28 -19.58 -27.63
CA LEU A 340 0.11 -18.89 -28.16
C LEU A 340 -0.82 -19.88 -28.89
N ALA A 341 -2.12 -19.79 -28.62
CA ALA A 341 -3.12 -20.58 -29.32
C ALA A 341 -3.62 -19.89 -30.60
N GLU A 342 -3.58 -18.57 -30.62
CA GLU A 342 -3.99 -17.73 -31.74
C GLU A 342 -2.91 -16.67 -32.03
N GLU A 343 -2.97 -16.08 -33.23
CA GLU A 343 -2.10 -14.96 -33.57
C GLU A 343 -2.43 -13.72 -32.73
N VAL A 344 -1.42 -12.97 -32.37
CA VAL A 344 -1.54 -11.72 -31.63
C VAL A 344 -1.30 -10.56 -32.59
N VAL A 345 -2.31 -9.71 -32.72
CA VAL A 345 -2.28 -8.55 -33.61
C VAL A 345 -2.27 -7.28 -32.77
N ASP A 346 -1.45 -6.32 -33.17
CA ASP A 346 -1.45 -4.97 -32.59
C ASP A 346 -2.78 -4.28 -32.94
N THR A 347 -3.52 -3.84 -31.94
CA THR A 347 -4.80 -3.18 -32.14
C THR A 347 -4.71 -1.81 -32.80
N THR A 348 -3.53 -1.17 -32.73
CA THR A 348 -3.29 0.19 -33.25
C THR A 348 -2.80 0.16 -34.70
N THR A 349 -1.84 -0.73 -35.01
CA THR A 349 -1.21 -0.80 -36.35
C THR A 349 -1.80 -1.87 -37.24
N GLY A 350 -2.47 -2.89 -36.67
CA GLY A 350 -2.96 -4.06 -37.39
C GLY A 350 -1.87 -5.05 -37.80
N GLU A 351 -0.63 -4.86 -37.33
CA GLU A 351 0.48 -5.77 -37.60
C GLU A 351 0.45 -7.00 -36.70
N ILE A 352 0.87 -8.15 -37.23
CA ILE A 352 0.98 -9.38 -36.45
C ILE A 352 2.25 -9.32 -35.60
N ILE A 353 2.08 -9.27 -34.28
CA ILE A 353 3.21 -9.28 -33.32
C ILE A 353 3.77 -10.69 -33.18
N ALA A 354 2.91 -11.70 -33.14
CA ALA A 354 3.30 -13.09 -32.99
C ALA A 354 2.29 -14.04 -33.64
N GLU A 355 2.79 -15.10 -34.28
CA GLU A 355 1.97 -16.14 -34.91
C GLU A 355 1.49 -17.18 -33.88
N ALA A 356 0.39 -17.85 -34.20
CA ALA A 356 -0.10 -18.98 -33.41
C ALA A 356 0.96 -20.09 -33.31
N GLY A 357 1.05 -20.74 -32.15
CA GLY A 357 2.05 -21.78 -31.87
C GLY A 357 3.43 -21.25 -31.45
N THR A 358 3.61 -19.92 -31.35
CA THR A 358 4.86 -19.32 -30.86
C THR A 358 4.93 -19.41 -29.33
N VAL A 359 6.09 -19.84 -28.80
CA VAL A 359 6.36 -19.79 -27.35
C VAL A 359 6.74 -18.36 -26.95
N VAL A 360 6.01 -17.79 -26.01
CA VAL A 360 6.20 -16.39 -25.60
C VAL A 360 7.46 -16.25 -24.74
N THR A 361 8.48 -15.60 -25.28
CA THR A 361 9.67 -15.18 -24.52
C THR A 361 9.35 -13.95 -23.66
N LYS A 362 10.26 -13.55 -22.75
CA LYS A 362 10.04 -12.36 -21.92
C LYS A 362 9.98 -11.09 -22.77
N GLU A 363 10.86 -10.98 -23.77
CA GLU A 363 10.90 -9.84 -24.69
C GLU A 363 9.62 -9.73 -25.52
N LEU A 364 9.11 -10.87 -26.03
CA LEU A 364 7.86 -10.92 -26.78
C LEU A 364 6.66 -10.60 -25.87
N ALA A 365 6.68 -11.07 -24.61
CA ALA A 365 5.65 -10.74 -23.64
C ALA A 365 5.61 -9.23 -23.32
N ASP A 366 6.78 -8.58 -23.22
CA ASP A 366 6.86 -7.12 -23.04
C ASP A 366 6.35 -6.36 -24.28
N GLN A 367 6.64 -6.84 -25.49
CA GLN A 367 6.10 -6.25 -26.73
C GLN A 367 4.57 -6.36 -26.77
N ILE A 368 4.00 -7.53 -26.49
CA ILE A 368 2.55 -7.75 -26.45
C ILE A 368 1.89 -6.88 -25.37
N GLN A 369 2.51 -6.76 -24.20
CA GLN A 369 2.00 -5.89 -23.13
C GLN A 369 1.96 -4.42 -23.57
N ASN A 370 3.03 -3.94 -24.20
CA ASN A 370 3.17 -2.55 -24.62
C ASN A 370 2.39 -2.23 -25.91
N ALA A 371 1.95 -3.21 -26.67
CA ALA A 371 1.00 -3.02 -27.78
C ALA A 371 -0.46 -2.86 -27.31
N ALA A 372 -0.69 -2.78 -26.00
CA ALA A 372 -2.01 -2.62 -25.37
C ALA A 372 -3.06 -3.64 -25.87
N VAL A 373 -2.65 -4.87 -26.13
CA VAL A 373 -3.56 -5.93 -26.58
C VAL A 373 -4.54 -6.25 -25.45
N PRO A 374 -5.87 -6.27 -25.71
CA PRO A 374 -6.87 -6.46 -24.66
C PRO A 374 -6.90 -7.89 -24.10
N TYR A 375 -6.55 -8.88 -24.88
CA TYR A 375 -6.48 -10.27 -24.47
C TYR A 375 -5.54 -11.09 -25.37
N VAL A 376 -5.09 -12.22 -24.84
CA VAL A 376 -4.25 -13.18 -25.56
C VAL A 376 -4.79 -14.60 -25.30
N TRP A 377 -4.85 -15.43 -26.35
CA TRP A 377 -5.16 -16.85 -26.22
C TRP A 377 -3.87 -17.65 -26.07
N ILE A 378 -3.78 -18.43 -24.99
CA ILE A 378 -2.67 -19.35 -24.74
C ILE A 378 -3.16 -20.79 -24.77
N GLN A 379 -2.27 -21.69 -25.18
CA GLN A 379 -2.54 -23.11 -25.19
C GLN A 379 -2.40 -23.68 -23.77
N GLY A 380 -3.49 -24.20 -23.21
CA GLY A 380 -3.48 -24.97 -21.98
C GLY A 380 -3.42 -26.47 -22.26
N GLU A 381 -3.34 -27.30 -21.22
CA GLU A 381 -3.28 -28.76 -21.33
C GLU A 381 -4.58 -29.37 -21.88
N GLU A 382 -5.73 -28.88 -21.41
CA GLU A 382 -7.04 -29.41 -21.78
C GLU A 382 -7.78 -28.52 -22.81
N ARG A 383 -7.52 -27.21 -22.80
CA ARG A 383 -8.19 -26.22 -23.64
C ARG A 383 -7.37 -24.95 -23.80
N ASN A 384 -7.74 -24.14 -24.79
CA ASN A 384 -7.21 -22.79 -24.94
C ASN A 384 -7.77 -21.88 -23.86
N ILE A 385 -6.92 -20.99 -23.33
CA ILE A 385 -7.22 -20.11 -22.19
C ILE A 385 -7.08 -18.67 -22.64
N LYS A 386 -8.13 -17.86 -22.42
CA LYS A 386 -8.16 -16.44 -22.75
C LYS A 386 -7.64 -15.61 -21.59
N VAL A 387 -6.50 -14.97 -21.74
CA VAL A 387 -5.87 -14.12 -20.70
C VAL A 387 -6.20 -12.66 -20.98
N LEU A 388 -6.90 -12.02 -20.05
CA LEU A 388 -7.28 -10.60 -20.15
C LEU A 388 -6.16 -9.68 -19.65
N SER A 389 -6.00 -8.54 -20.32
CA SER A 389 -5.07 -7.47 -19.95
C SER A 389 -5.65 -6.55 -18.87
N SER A 390 -4.78 -5.95 -18.07
CA SER A 390 -5.11 -4.80 -17.22
C SER A 390 -4.90 -3.46 -17.92
N MET A 391 -4.53 -3.45 -19.21
CA MET A 391 -4.32 -2.27 -20.05
C MET A 391 -3.31 -1.26 -19.50
N MET A 392 -2.34 -1.72 -18.72
CA MET A 392 -1.23 -0.90 -18.24
C MET A 392 -0.04 -1.04 -19.18
N VAL A 393 0.50 0.08 -19.68
CA VAL A 393 1.58 0.14 -20.66
C VAL A 393 2.70 1.07 -20.22
N ASP A 394 3.87 0.93 -20.84
CA ASP A 394 4.98 1.87 -20.65
C ASP A 394 4.85 3.02 -21.66
N ILE A 395 4.77 4.25 -21.15
CA ILE A 395 4.58 5.46 -21.95
C ILE A 395 5.70 5.68 -22.97
N THR A 396 6.93 5.21 -22.67
CA THR A 396 8.09 5.37 -23.55
C THR A 396 7.95 4.68 -24.91
N ASN A 397 7.02 3.73 -25.04
CA ASN A 397 6.73 3.08 -26.32
C ASN A 397 5.80 3.89 -27.24
N TYR A 398 5.16 4.92 -26.71
CA TYR A 398 4.17 5.72 -27.44
C TYR A 398 4.61 7.15 -27.69
N VAL A 399 5.39 7.72 -26.79
CA VAL A 399 5.84 9.12 -26.87
C VAL A 399 7.33 9.19 -26.55
N ASP A 400 8.09 9.90 -27.41
CA ASP A 400 9.53 10.15 -27.21
C ASP A 400 9.75 11.34 -26.25
N ILE A 401 9.42 11.10 -24.99
CA ILE A 401 9.63 12.05 -23.88
C ILE A 401 10.30 11.35 -22.70
N ASP A 402 11.03 12.12 -21.88
CA ASP A 402 11.48 11.63 -20.58
C ASP A 402 10.28 11.58 -19.62
N PRO A 403 9.84 10.38 -19.17
CA PRO A 403 8.70 10.25 -18.26
C PRO A 403 8.85 11.07 -16.98
N SER A 404 10.07 11.19 -16.46
CA SER A 404 10.36 11.95 -15.24
C SER A 404 10.06 13.44 -15.39
N SER A 405 10.17 14.01 -16.60
CA SER A 405 9.91 15.41 -16.89
C SER A 405 8.44 15.80 -16.78
N VAL A 406 7.55 14.82 -16.92
CA VAL A 406 6.10 14.98 -16.82
C VAL A 406 5.52 14.35 -15.54
N GLY A 407 6.40 13.85 -14.63
CA GLY A 407 6.01 13.26 -13.35
C GLY A 407 5.54 11.81 -13.41
N VAL A 408 5.70 11.13 -14.55
CA VAL A 408 5.35 9.71 -14.73
C VAL A 408 6.50 8.85 -14.21
N THR A 409 6.23 8.01 -13.21
CA THR A 409 7.23 7.11 -12.61
C THR A 409 6.81 5.63 -12.68
N GLU A 410 5.60 5.36 -13.14
CA GLU A 410 4.98 4.03 -13.17
C GLU A 410 4.35 3.76 -14.56
N LEU A 411 3.85 2.54 -14.76
CA LEU A 411 3.07 2.21 -15.94
C LEU A 411 1.78 3.03 -15.99
N VAL A 412 1.39 3.41 -17.18
CA VAL A 412 0.22 4.26 -17.43
C VAL A 412 -0.96 3.44 -17.95
N TYR A 413 -2.16 3.92 -17.72
CA TYR A 413 -3.39 3.32 -18.18
C TYR A 413 -3.66 3.71 -19.64
N TYR A 414 -3.60 2.72 -20.54
CA TYR A 414 -3.64 2.95 -21.99
C TYR A 414 -4.89 3.67 -22.50
N PRO A 415 -6.13 3.38 -22.03
CA PRO A 415 -7.30 4.08 -22.55
C PRO A 415 -7.26 5.60 -22.37
N VAL A 416 -6.67 6.09 -21.28
CA VAL A 416 -6.47 7.53 -21.05
C VAL A 416 -5.32 8.05 -21.91
N LEU A 417 -4.23 7.29 -22.03
CA LEU A 417 -3.11 7.66 -22.89
C LEU A 417 -3.55 7.78 -24.35
N ALA A 418 -4.31 6.81 -24.86
CA ALA A 418 -4.83 6.83 -26.23
C ALA A 418 -5.68 8.09 -26.51
N LYS A 419 -6.57 8.43 -25.57
CA LYS A 419 -7.36 9.67 -25.66
C LYS A 419 -6.50 10.92 -25.72
N ILE A 420 -5.47 11.03 -24.87
CA ILE A 420 -4.53 12.16 -24.88
C ILE A 420 -3.80 12.26 -26.23
N LEU A 421 -3.39 11.13 -26.81
CA LEU A 421 -2.69 11.08 -28.09
C LEU A 421 -3.61 11.38 -29.28
N GLU A 422 -4.89 11.03 -29.20
CA GLU A 422 -5.89 11.36 -30.22
C GLU A 422 -6.28 12.85 -30.22
N GLU A 423 -6.32 13.48 -29.05
CA GLU A 423 -6.71 14.88 -28.88
C GLU A 423 -5.57 15.87 -29.13
N ASN A 424 -4.29 15.45 -29.05
CA ASN A 424 -3.13 16.35 -29.15
C ASN A 424 -2.11 15.78 -30.16
N GLU A 425 -1.66 16.60 -31.09
CA GLU A 425 -0.64 16.25 -32.08
C GLU A 425 0.76 16.74 -31.70
N ASP A 426 0.87 17.86 -30.99
CA ASP A 426 2.15 18.45 -30.59
C ASP A 426 2.70 17.86 -29.29
N ILE A 427 4.02 17.61 -29.25
CA ILE A 427 4.70 17.01 -28.08
C ILE A 427 4.54 17.87 -26.81
N GLU A 428 4.55 19.20 -26.93
CA GLU A 428 4.39 20.08 -25.77
C GLU A 428 2.93 20.06 -25.26
N ASP A 429 1.96 20.02 -26.15
CA ASP A 429 0.55 19.88 -25.78
C ASP A 429 0.29 18.51 -25.13
N ILE A 430 0.92 17.45 -25.62
CA ILE A 430 0.88 16.11 -25.01
C ILE A 430 1.47 16.15 -23.59
N LYS A 431 2.63 16.79 -23.38
CA LYS A 431 3.23 16.91 -22.05
C LYS A 431 2.32 17.65 -21.06
N ASP A 432 1.68 18.72 -21.52
CA ASP A 432 0.79 19.51 -20.68
C ASP A 432 -0.53 18.77 -20.40
N ALA A 433 -1.04 18.01 -21.36
CA ALA A 433 -2.18 17.10 -21.16
C ALA A 433 -1.84 15.99 -20.16
N ILE A 434 -0.67 15.34 -20.28
CA ILE A 434 -0.19 14.34 -19.33
C ILE A 434 -0.10 14.91 -17.91
N ARG A 435 0.47 16.10 -17.73
CA ARG A 435 0.56 16.76 -16.41
C ARG A 435 -0.80 17.06 -15.82
N ARG A 436 -1.75 17.44 -16.65
CA ARG A 436 -3.13 17.79 -16.24
C ARG A 436 -3.91 16.54 -15.82
N GLU A 437 -3.79 15.46 -16.58
CA GLU A 437 -4.55 14.22 -16.40
C GLU A 437 -3.73 13.09 -15.71
N ILE A 438 -2.63 13.44 -15.05
CA ILE A 438 -1.72 12.46 -14.42
C ILE A 438 -2.41 11.53 -13.42
N HIS A 439 -3.45 12.02 -12.75
CA HIS A 439 -4.22 11.23 -11.76
C HIS A 439 -5.15 10.18 -12.41
N GLU A 440 -5.56 10.41 -13.65
CA GLU A 440 -6.34 9.44 -14.45
C GLU A 440 -5.41 8.52 -15.23
N LEU A 441 -4.27 9.05 -15.71
CA LEU A 441 -3.25 8.31 -16.43
C LEU A 441 -2.54 7.28 -15.53
N ILE A 442 -2.27 7.64 -14.26
CA ILE A 442 -1.78 6.72 -13.22
C ILE A 442 -2.87 6.60 -12.14
N PRO A 443 -3.89 5.75 -12.35
CA PRO A 443 -5.04 5.71 -11.47
C PRO A 443 -4.65 5.22 -10.07
N LYS A 444 -4.91 6.03 -9.05
CA LYS A 444 -4.81 5.63 -7.64
C LYS A 444 -5.91 4.65 -7.24
N HIS A 445 -7.04 4.66 -7.96
CA HIS A 445 -8.19 3.77 -7.77
C HIS A 445 -8.06 2.49 -8.60
N ILE A 446 -8.91 1.53 -8.36
CA ILE A 446 -9.02 0.31 -9.18
C ILE A 446 -9.70 0.65 -10.52
N THR A 447 -9.22 0.08 -11.62
CA THR A 447 -9.85 0.22 -12.93
C THR A 447 -10.82 -0.93 -13.20
N LYS A 448 -11.69 -0.76 -14.19
CA LYS A 448 -12.60 -1.81 -14.65
C LYS A 448 -11.81 -3.02 -15.15
N GLU A 449 -10.77 -2.78 -15.92
CA GLU A 449 -9.89 -3.80 -16.48
C GLU A 449 -9.12 -4.56 -15.38
N ASP A 450 -8.73 -3.88 -14.29
CA ASP A 450 -8.13 -4.55 -13.14
C ASP A 450 -9.10 -5.57 -12.51
N ILE A 451 -10.38 -5.19 -12.36
CA ILE A 451 -11.40 -6.08 -11.79
C ILE A 451 -11.61 -7.29 -12.73
N LEU A 452 -11.75 -7.06 -14.01
CA LEU A 452 -11.96 -8.13 -15.01
C LEU A 452 -10.73 -9.05 -15.09
N ALA A 453 -9.52 -8.49 -15.15
CA ALA A 453 -8.29 -9.26 -15.14
C ALA A 453 -8.10 -10.05 -13.85
N SER A 454 -8.54 -9.51 -12.69
CA SER A 454 -8.46 -10.20 -11.40
C SER A 454 -9.40 -11.40 -11.32
N ILE A 455 -10.61 -11.27 -11.85
CA ILE A 455 -11.58 -12.37 -11.98
C ILE A 455 -11.00 -13.46 -12.88
N ASN A 456 -10.47 -13.07 -14.03
CA ASN A 456 -9.84 -13.95 -15.00
C ASN A 456 -8.64 -14.68 -14.39
N TYR A 457 -7.77 -14.01 -13.62
CA TYR A 457 -6.66 -14.64 -12.93
C TYR A 457 -7.12 -15.68 -11.90
N ASN A 458 -8.18 -15.40 -11.13
CA ASN A 458 -8.70 -16.33 -10.13
C ASN A 458 -9.22 -17.63 -10.77
N MET A 459 -9.84 -17.54 -11.93
CA MET A 459 -10.30 -18.73 -12.69
C MET A 459 -9.11 -19.56 -13.20
N HIS A 460 -8.05 -18.90 -13.62
CA HIS A 460 -6.88 -19.54 -14.22
C HIS A 460 -5.96 -20.25 -13.21
N LEU A 461 -6.10 -20.00 -11.91
CA LEU A 461 -5.38 -20.75 -10.88
C LEU A 461 -5.64 -22.26 -10.98
N GLU A 462 -6.83 -22.67 -11.44
CA GLU A 462 -7.17 -24.07 -11.67
C GLU A 462 -6.32 -24.73 -12.77
N TYR A 463 -5.93 -23.95 -13.75
CA TYR A 463 -5.10 -24.39 -14.89
C TYR A 463 -3.59 -24.22 -14.63
N GLY A 464 -3.20 -23.91 -13.40
CA GLY A 464 -1.80 -23.68 -13.05
C GLY A 464 -1.20 -22.35 -13.55
N LEU A 465 -2.06 -21.44 -14.05
CA LEU A 465 -1.65 -20.10 -14.48
C LEU A 465 -1.77 -19.12 -13.32
N GLY A 466 -0.71 -18.99 -12.56
CA GLY A 466 -0.65 -18.11 -11.40
C GLY A 466 -0.27 -18.87 -10.14
N ASN A 467 -0.09 -18.12 -9.06
CA ASN A 467 0.28 -18.65 -7.76
C ASN A 467 -0.60 -18.04 -6.68
N ASP A 468 -0.84 -18.81 -5.62
CA ASP A 468 -1.38 -18.31 -4.37
C ASP A 468 -0.39 -17.39 -3.65
N ASP A 469 -0.89 -16.66 -2.69
CA ASP A 469 -0.10 -15.68 -1.94
C ASP A 469 0.05 -16.12 -0.49
N ASP A 470 1.28 -16.08 0.00
CA ASP A 470 1.57 -16.23 1.41
C ASP A 470 1.25 -14.92 2.15
N ILE A 471 0.16 -14.96 2.92
CA ILE A 471 -0.38 -13.79 3.62
C ILE A 471 0.55 -13.34 4.76
N ASP A 472 1.28 -14.26 5.37
CA ASP A 472 2.12 -13.99 6.55
C ASP A 472 3.55 -13.57 6.20
N HIS A 473 3.91 -13.66 4.93
CA HIS A 473 5.17 -13.13 4.43
C HIS A 473 5.23 -11.61 4.62
N LEU A 474 6.35 -11.06 5.16
CA LEU A 474 6.50 -9.62 5.41
C LEU A 474 6.51 -8.76 4.13
N GLY A 475 6.61 -9.34 2.96
CA GLY A 475 6.29 -8.68 1.69
C GLY A 475 4.79 -8.35 1.52
N ASN A 476 3.92 -9.04 2.25
CA ASN A 476 2.47 -8.89 2.23
C ASN A 476 1.90 -8.25 3.51
N ARG A 477 2.72 -8.15 4.54
CA ARG A 477 2.42 -7.43 5.79
C ARG A 477 3.35 -6.23 5.88
N ARG A 478 2.79 -5.04 6.05
CA ARG A 478 3.54 -3.79 6.16
C ARG A 478 3.37 -3.15 7.54
N ILE A 479 4.29 -2.28 7.86
CA ILE A 479 4.22 -1.46 9.07
C ILE A 479 3.51 -0.16 8.73
N ARG A 480 2.52 0.18 9.55
CA ARG A 480 1.86 1.48 9.57
C ARG A 480 2.36 2.21 10.81
N ALA A 481 3.27 3.17 10.62
CA ALA A 481 3.88 3.92 11.70
C ALA A 481 3.04 5.14 12.10
N VAL A 482 3.50 5.89 13.09
CA VAL A 482 2.76 7.01 13.69
C VAL A 482 2.29 8.06 12.68
N GLY A 483 3.12 8.42 11.71
CA GLY A 483 2.77 9.45 10.72
C GLY A 483 1.56 9.07 9.88
N GLU A 484 1.51 7.84 9.37
CA GLU A 484 0.36 7.35 8.62
C GLU A 484 -0.89 7.20 9.49
N LEU A 485 -0.73 6.80 10.75
CA LEU A 485 -1.85 6.73 11.70
C LEU A 485 -2.45 8.12 11.95
N LEU A 486 -1.60 9.14 12.12
CA LEU A 486 -2.04 10.53 12.27
C LEU A 486 -2.70 11.05 10.99
N GLN A 487 -2.09 10.79 9.83
CA GLN A 487 -2.66 11.16 8.53
C GLN A 487 -4.09 10.64 8.37
N ASN A 488 -4.32 9.38 8.71
CA ASN A 488 -5.65 8.78 8.64
C ASN A 488 -6.66 9.46 9.59
N GLN A 489 -6.23 9.88 10.79
CA GLN A 489 -7.10 10.60 11.71
C GLN A 489 -7.44 12.00 11.23
N TYR A 490 -6.44 12.72 10.69
CA TYR A 490 -6.67 14.01 10.04
C TYR A 490 -7.65 13.88 8.87
N ARG A 491 -7.48 12.87 8.02
CA ARG A 491 -8.39 12.59 6.89
C ARG A 491 -9.84 12.36 7.37
N ILE A 492 -10.05 11.59 8.43
CA ILE A 492 -11.37 11.38 9.03
C ILE A 492 -11.95 12.70 9.55
N GLY A 493 -11.15 13.49 10.25
CA GLY A 493 -11.56 14.80 10.76
C GLY A 493 -11.94 15.77 9.66
N LEU A 494 -11.11 15.85 8.62
CA LEU A 494 -11.32 16.74 7.48
C LEU A 494 -12.49 16.29 6.58
N SER A 495 -12.73 15.00 6.38
CA SER A 495 -13.93 14.51 5.69
C SER A 495 -15.22 14.90 6.41
N ARG A 496 -15.22 14.88 7.75
CA ARG A 496 -16.34 15.39 8.53
C ARG A 496 -16.50 16.91 8.38
N LEU A 497 -15.39 17.64 8.33
CA LEU A 497 -15.36 19.08 8.08
C LEU A 497 -15.89 19.40 6.69
N GLU A 498 -15.43 18.71 5.65
CA GLU A 498 -15.91 18.87 4.26
C GLU A 498 -17.43 18.80 4.17
N ARG A 499 -18.03 17.78 4.79
CA ARG A 499 -19.50 17.64 4.82
C ARG A 499 -20.19 18.83 5.44
N VAL A 500 -19.68 19.35 6.56
CA VAL A 500 -20.23 20.53 7.24
C VAL A 500 -20.04 21.79 6.41
N VAL A 501 -18.88 21.96 5.77
CA VAL A 501 -18.61 23.11 4.89
C VAL A 501 -19.57 23.10 3.70
N ARG A 502 -19.75 21.96 3.05
CA ARG A 502 -20.67 21.83 1.90
C ARG A 502 -22.13 22.11 2.30
N GLU A 503 -22.56 21.64 3.47
CA GLU A 503 -23.88 21.94 4.01
C GLU A 503 -24.05 23.45 4.30
N ARG A 504 -23.04 24.10 4.88
CA ARG A 504 -23.07 25.53 5.14
C ARG A 504 -23.06 26.39 3.87
N MET A 505 -22.26 26.01 2.86
CA MET A 505 -22.26 26.66 1.55
C MET A 505 -23.64 26.66 0.90
N THR A 506 -24.43 25.59 1.13
CA THR A 506 -25.77 25.45 0.56
C THR A 506 -26.83 26.22 1.36
N THR A 507 -26.65 26.42 2.66
CA THR A 507 -27.67 26.98 3.56
C THR A 507 -27.47 28.45 3.90
N GLN A 508 -26.25 28.99 3.75
CA GLN A 508 -25.97 30.40 4.07
C GLN A 508 -26.20 31.31 2.85
N ASP A 509 -26.63 32.54 3.14
CA ASP A 509 -26.77 33.59 2.11
C ASP A 509 -25.42 33.92 1.51
N MET A 510 -25.37 34.10 0.19
CA MET A 510 -24.14 34.30 -0.56
C MET A 510 -23.48 35.68 -0.32
N GLU A 511 -24.23 36.65 0.18
CA GLU A 511 -23.71 37.98 0.51
C GLU A 511 -22.94 37.94 1.84
N GLY A 512 -21.61 38.14 1.78
CA GLY A 512 -20.74 38.24 2.97
C GLY A 512 -20.23 36.91 3.55
N ILE A 513 -20.25 35.81 2.78
CA ILE A 513 -19.66 34.56 3.18
C ILE A 513 -18.13 34.71 3.30
N SER A 514 -17.59 34.38 4.47
CA SER A 514 -16.15 34.30 4.71
C SER A 514 -15.70 32.88 4.93
N PRO A 515 -14.45 32.51 4.56
CA PRO A 515 -13.88 31.19 4.84
C PRO A 515 -13.97 30.80 6.33
N GLN A 516 -13.83 31.78 7.22
CA GLN A 516 -13.92 31.57 8.67
C GLN A 516 -15.32 31.15 9.16
N SER A 517 -16.39 31.66 8.51
CA SER A 517 -17.77 31.28 8.86
C SER A 517 -18.12 29.86 8.39
N LEU A 518 -17.49 29.41 7.30
CA LEU A 518 -17.72 28.10 6.71
C LEU A 518 -17.02 26.97 7.47
N ILE A 519 -15.78 27.21 7.90
CA ILE A 519 -14.93 26.18 8.48
C ILE A 519 -15.24 26.00 9.97
N ASN A 520 -15.53 24.74 10.35
CA ASN A 520 -15.66 24.33 11.75
C ASN A 520 -14.55 23.35 12.10
N ILE A 521 -13.61 23.75 12.93
CA ILE A 521 -12.44 22.96 13.32
C ILE A 521 -12.73 21.82 14.29
N LYS A 522 -13.90 21.84 14.98
CA LYS A 522 -14.23 20.86 16.03
C LYS A 522 -14.14 19.40 15.60
N PRO A 523 -14.56 18.99 14.38
CA PRO A 523 -14.43 17.61 13.94
C PRO A 523 -12.97 17.13 13.82
N VAL A 524 -12.06 18.00 13.39
CA VAL A 524 -10.63 17.69 13.25
C VAL A 524 -9.98 17.55 14.63
N THR A 525 -10.17 18.55 15.50
CA THR A 525 -9.63 18.51 16.87
C THR A 525 -10.19 17.34 17.68
N ALA A 526 -11.46 16.97 17.46
CA ALA A 526 -12.07 15.82 18.12
C ALA A 526 -11.44 14.50 17.64
N ALA A 527 -11.21 14.32 16.34
CA ALA A 527 -10.58 13.12 15.79
C ALA A 527 -9.16 12.92 16.33
N VAL A 528 -8.36 14.00 16.39
CA VAL A 528 -6.99 13.95 16.95
C VAL A 528 -7.02 13.62 18.46
N LYS A 529 -7.88 14.27 19.23
CA LYS A 529 -8.04 13.98 20.67
C LYS A 529 -8.51 12.56 20.94
N GLU A 530 -9.44 12.04 20.14
CA GLU A 530 -9.91 10.67 20.23
C GLU A 530 -8.78 9.67 19.97
N PHE A 531 -7.94 9.91 18.97
CA PHE A 531 -6.81 9.06 18.66
C PHE A 531 -5.80 9.00 19.81
N PHE A 532 -5.29 10.14 20.26
CA PHE A 532 -4.29 10.16 21.33
C PHE A 532 -4.83 9.69 22.67
N GLY A 533 -6.12 9.93 22.96
CA GLY A 533 -6.74 9.59 24.24
C GLY A 533 -7.27 8.15 24.33
N SER A 534 -7.86 7.64 23.26
CA SER A 534 -8.68 6.41 23.29
C SER A 534 -8.21 5.31 22.35
N SER A 535 -7.29 5.58 21.42
CA SER A 535 -6.83 4.55 20.49
C SER A 535 -6.04 3.46 21.22
N GLN A 536 -6.25 2.22 20.81
CA GLN A 536 -5.50 1.06 21.29
C GLN A 536 -3.99 1.16 21.00
N LEU A 537 -3.61 1.93 19.97
CA LEU A 537 -2.22 2.13 19.55
C LEU A 537 -1.54 3.28 20.31
N SER A 538 -2.31 4.18 20.94
CA SER A 538 -1.78 5.21 21.81
C SER A 538 -1.70 4.69 23.24
N GLN A 539 -0.52 4.35 23.70
CA GLN A 539 -0.30 3.69 24.98
C GLN A 539 0.52 4.58 25.94
N PHE A 540 0.27 4.47 27.23
CA PHE A 540 1.17 5.04 28.23
C PHE A 540 2.54 4.41 28.06
N MET A 541 3.58 5.23 28.08
CA MET A 541 4.95 4.74 27.97
C MET A 541 5.33 3.90 29.19
N ASP A 542 5.94 2.75 28.96
CA ASP A 542 6.56 1.95 30.01
C ASP A 542 7.87 2.64 30.42
N GLN A 543 7.89 3.21 31.62
CA GLN A 543 9.01 4.01 32.15
C GLN A 543 9.74 3.31 33.30
N ASN A 544 9.64 2.00 33.44
CA ASN A 544 10.31 1.26 34.53
C ASN A 544 11.84 1.36 34.42
N ASN A 545 12.37 1.29 33.19
CA ASN A 545 13.77 1.42 32.88
C ASN A 545 14.00 1.90 31.44
N PRO A 546 15.18 2.45 31.09
CA PRO A 546 15.45 2.94 29.75
C PRO A 546 15.31 1.88 28.64
N LEU A 547 15.59 0.61 28.92
CA LEU A 547 15.41 -0.46 27.95
C LEU A 547 13.91 -0.73 27.70
N GLY A 548 13.08 -0.68 28.73
CA GLY A 548 11.63 -0.79 28.61
C GLY A 548 11.03 0.32 27.75
N GLU A 549 11.50 1.56 27.91
CA GLU A 549 11.12 2.70 27.06
C GLU A 549 11.50 2.46 25.59
N LEU A 550 12.73 2.01 25.34
CA LEU A 550 13.22 1.74 23.98
C LEU A 550 12.43 0.63 23.30
N THR A 551 12.20 -0.50 23.99
CA THR A 551 11.45 -1.63 23.42
C THR A 551 10.00 -1.26 23.17
N HIS A 552 9.38 -0.43 24.00
CA HIS A 552 8.03 0.07 23.78
C HIS A 552 7.91 0.91 22.50
N LYS A 553 8.88 1.79 22.24
CA LYS A 553 8.94 2.61 21.02
C LYS A 553 9.18 1.80 19.75
N ARG A 554 9.77 0.62 19.86
CA ARG A 554 10.06 -0.32 18.76
C ARG A 554 9.04 -1.46 18.64
N ARG A 555 7.95 -1.40 19.39
CA ARG A 555 6.90 -2.43 19.40
C ARG A 555 6.06 -2.36 18.13
N LEU A 556 5.68 -3.55 17.65
CA LEU A 556 4.78 -3.74 16.50
C LEU A 556 3.54 -4.47 16.99
N SER A 557 2.36 -3.91 16.72
CA SER A 557 1.08 -4.52 17.10
C SER A 557 0.29 -4.91 15.85
N ALA A 558 -0.16 -6.16 15.76
CA ALA A 558 -1.10 -6.59 14.73
C ALA A 558 -2.55 -6.20 15.03
N LEU A 559 -2.82 -5.67 16.24
CA LEU A 559 -4.13 -5.27 16.73
C LEU A 559 -4.47 -3.82 16.32
N GLY A 560 -5.71 -3.41 16.56
CA GLY A 560 -6.17 -2.04 16.35
C GLY A 560 -7.03 -1.85 15.12
N PRO A 561 -7.43 -0.63 14.79
CA PRO A 561 -8.29 -0.32 13.65
C PRO A 561 -7.67 -0.79 12.32
N GLY A 562 -8.43 -1.57 11.54
CA GLY A 562 -7.93 -2.17 10.29
C GLY A 562 -6.95 -3.33 10.46
N GLY A 563 -6.66 -3.74 11.70
CA GLY A 563 -5.83 -4.90 12.03
C GLY A 563 -6.65 -6.13 12.43
N LEU A 564 -5.98 -7.09 13.09
CA LEU A 564 -6.57 -8.34 13.55
C LEU A 564 -7.28 -8.17 14.90
N SER A 565 -8.26 -9.03 15.17
CA SER A 565 -8.81 -9.20 16.51
C SER A 565 -8.20 -10.44 17.16
N ARG A 566 -8.03 -10.42 18.49
CA ARG A 566 -7.44 -11.52 19.26
C ARG A 566 -8.15 -12.85 19.03
N ASP A 567 -9.48 -12.81 19.00
CA ASP A 567 -10.33 -14.01 18.91
C ASP A 567 -10.37 -14.61 17.50
N ARG A 568 -10.08 -13.80 16.49
CA ARG A 568 -10.10 -14.21 15.07
C ARG A 568 -8.72 -14.52 14.51
N ALA A 569 -7.65 -14.23 15.26
CA ALA A 569 -6.29 -14.53 14.85
C ALA A 569 -6.00 -16.03 15.02
N GLY A 570 -5.77 -16.74 13.93
CA GLY A 570 -5.36 -18.15 13.92
C GLY A 570 -3.93 -18.34 14.43
N PHE A 571 -3.47 -19.59 14.45
CA PHE A 571 -2.10 -19.92 14.83
C PHE A 571 -1.08 -19.44 13.80
N GLU A 572 -1.40 -19.50 12.53
CA GLU A 572 -0.52 -19.13 11.41
C GLU A 572 0.00 -17.69 11.53
N VAL A 573 -0.90 -16.75 11.87
CA VAL A 573 -0.54 -15.33 12.06
C VAL A 573 0.35 -15.08 13.28
N ARG A 574 0.32 -15.99 14.27
CA ARG A 574 1.06 -15.90 15.54
C ARG A 574 2.43 -16.55 15.47
N ASP A 575 2.64 -17.42 14.48
CA ASP A 575 3.89 -18.13 14.30
C ASP A 575 5.00 -17.24 13.74
N VAL A 576 6.23 -17.64 13.93
CA VAL A 576 7.41 -16.98 13.37
C VAL A 576 7.59 -17.45 11.92
N HIS A 577 7.42 -16.53 11.00
CA HIS A 577 7.66 -16.77 9.59
C HIS A 577 9.16 -16.60 9.25
N TYR A 578 9.68 -17.33 8.27
CA TYR A 578 11.09 -17.20 7.86
C TYR A 578 11.47 -15.77 7.37
N SER A 579 10.51 -15.01 6.82
CA SER A 579 10.73 -13.61 6.43
C SER A 579 10.96 -12.67 7.61
N HIS A 580 10.74 -13.11 8.86
CA HIS A 580 11.02 -12.31 10.06
C HIS A 580 12.52 -12.15 10.32
N TYR A 581 13.37 -12.99 9.70
CA TYR A 581 14.81 -12.93 9.88
C TYR A 581 15.37 -11.54 9.57
N GLY A 582 16.08 -10.95 10.53
CA GLY A 582 16.65 -9.60 10.42
C GLY A 582 15.62 -8.45 10.44
N ARG A 583 14.32 -8.71 10.68
CA ARG A 583 13.23 -7.71 10.66
C ARG A 583 12.43 -7.67 11.94
N MET A 584 11.97 -8.82 12.39
CA MET A 584 11.17 -8.95 13.62
C MET A 584 11.83 -9.93 14.57
N CYS A 585 11.88 -9.59 15.86
CA CYS A 585 12.45 -10.48 16.87
C CYS A 585 11.61 -11.76 16.97
N PRO A 586 12.23 -12.95 16.85
CA PRO A 586 11.49 -14.21 16.92
C PRO A 586 11.15 -14.65 18.37
N ILE A 587 11.66 -13.93 19.37
CA ILE A 587 11.59 -14.33 20.78
C ILE A 587 10.71 -13.37 21.59
N GLU A 588 10.85 -12.06 21.39
CA GLU A 588 10.15 -11.06 22.19
C GLU A 588 8.69 -10.93 21.78
N THR A 589 7.82 -11.58 22.52
CA THR A 589 6.36 -11.51 22.39
C THR A 589 5.72 -11.76 23.76
N PRO A 590 4.56 -11.14 24.07
CA PRO A 590 3.87 -11.40 25.32
C PRO A 590 3.35 -12.84 25.41
N GLU A 591 3.21 -13.34 26.62
CA GLU A 591 2.47 -14.57 26.89
C GLU A 591 0.94 -14.32 26.89
N GLY A 592 0.17 -15.38 26.62
CA GLY A 592 -1.30 -15.34 26.69
C GLY A 592 -1.97 -14.93 25.36
N PRO A 593 -3.14 -14.25 25.40
CA PRO A 593 -3.97 -13.99 24.21
C PRO A 593 -3.29 -13.16 23.12
N ASN A 594 -2.26 -12.40 23.48
CA ASN A 594 -1.53 -11.51 22.57
C ASN A 594 -0.27 -12.15 21.96
N ILE A 595 0.01 -13.42 22.26
CA ILE A 595 1.19 -14.12 21.72
C ILE A 595 1.21 -14.04 20.18
N GLY A 596 2.36 -13.68 19.62
CA GLY A 596 2.55 -13.54 18.18
C GLY A 596 1.85 -12.34 17.52
N LEU A 597 0.97 -11.63 18.23
CA LEU A 597 0.28 -10.44 17.71
C LEU A 597 0.97 -9.13 18.09
N ILE A 598 1.78 -9.16 19.14
CA ILE A 598 2.61 -8.05 19.56
C ILE A 598 4.06 -8.51 19.50
N ASN A 599 4.85 -7.85 18.69
CA ASN A 599 6.23 -8.19 18.41
C ASN A 599 7.12 -6.95 18.52
N SER A 600 8.42 -7.12 18.40
CA SER A 600 9.39 -6.04 18.40
C SER A 600 10.22 -6.05 17.12
N LEU A 601 10.68 -4.87 16.70
CA LEU A 601 11.65 -4.75 15.62
C LEU A 601 12.97 -5.42 16.02
N ALA A 602 13.60 -6.12 15.09
CA ALA A 602 14.95 -6.62 15.25
C ALA A 602 15.95 -5.47 15.39
N SER A 603 17.00 -5.66 16.16
CA SER A 603 18.08 -4.68 16.41
C SER A 603 19.39 -5.16 15.84
#